data_d6db84324b0c4c316e4a795d0044bc7a
#
_entry.id   d6db84324b0c4c316e4a795d0044bc7a
#
_cell.length_a   1.000
_cell.length_b   1.000
_cell.length_c   1.000
_cell.angle_alpha   90.00
_cell.angle_beta   90.00
_cell.angle_gamma   90.00
#
_symmetry.space_group_name_H-M   'P 1'
#
loop_
_entity.id
_entity.type
_entity.pdbx_description
1 polymer ?
#
loop_
_entity_poly.entity_id
_entity_poly.type
_entity_poly.pdbx_seq_one_letter_code
_entity_poly.pdbx_strand_id
1 'polypeptide(L)'
;KGAYQALKDGDGDCEELSSLFIAFCRVNGVPARTVWVPGHCYPEFYLVDAEGEGHWFPCQAAGTRAFGSMPEYRPILQKGDNFRVPEKKGRQRYVSEQLKIADVMGPNNPKVEFVREVLTD
;
A
#
# COMPACT_ATOMS: atom_id res chain seq x y z
N LYS A 1 4.98 -2.68 -13.59
CA LYS A 1 6.33 -3.29 -13.58
C LYS A 1 6.86 -3.31 -12.15
N GLY A 2 7.84 -4.13 -11.82
CA GLY A 2 8.37 -4.23 -10.46
C GLY A 2 9.56 -3.30 -10.21
N ALA A 3 10.06 -3.30 -8.94
CA ALA A 3 11.18 -2.47 -8.50
C ALA A 3 12.45 -2.62 -9.39
N TYR A 4 12.78 -3.84 -9.79
CA TYR A 4 13.93 -4.10 -10.66
C TYR A 4 13.80 -3.42 -12.03
N GLN A 5 12.59 -3.47 -12.62
CA GLN A 5 12.37 -2.85 -13.92
C GLN A 5 12.36 -1.32 -13.81
N ALA A 6 11.79 -0.76 -12.74
CA ALA A 6 11.85 0.68 -12.48
C ALA A 6 13.29 1.18 -12.34
N LEU A 7 14.14 0.42 -11.63
CA LEU A 7 15.57 0.73 -11.51
C LEU A 7 16.28 0.72 -12.87
N LYS A 8 15.98 -0.28 -13.70
CA LYS A 8 16.59 -0.42 -15.02
C LYS A 8 16.17 0.67 -15.99
N ASP A 9 14.90 1.04 -15.96
CA ASP A 9 14.33 2.05 -16.87
C ASP A 9 14.67 3.49 -16.41
N GLY A 10 14.96 3.68 -15.13
CA GLY A 10 15.23 4.98 -14.53
C GLY A 10 13.98 5.83 -14.30
N ASP A 11 12.80 5.22 -14.43
CA ASP A 11 11.50 5.87 -14.22
C ASP A 11 10.46 4.90 -13.66
N GLY A 12 9.33 5.43 -13.23
CA GLY A 12 8.21 4.64 -12.73
C GLY A 12 7.08 5.51 -12.20
N ASP A 13 5.91 4.89 -12.05
CA ASP A 13 4.77 5.50 -11.37
C ASP A 13 4.92 5.44 -9.83
N CYS A 14 3.89 5.86 -9.10
CA CYS A 14 3.95 5.89 -7.64
C CYS A 14 4.15 4.50 -7.03
N GLU A 15 3.56 3.47 -7.61
CA GLU A 15 3.71 2.10 -7.12
C GLU A 15 5.11 1.54 -7.40
N GLU A 16 5.63 1.79 -8.58
CA GLU A 16 6.95 1.32 -9.00
C GLU A 16 8.07 2.00 -8.22
N LEU A 17 8.03 3.32 -8.06
CA LEU A 17 9.00 4.08 -7.28
C LEU A 17 8.92 3.74 -5.79
N SER A 18 7.71 3.56 -5.25
CA SER A 18 7.53 3.08 -3.88
C SER A 18 8.12 1.68 -3.67
N SER A 19 7.90 0.77 -4.62
CA SER A 19 8.45 -0.58 -4.57
C SER A 19 9.98 -0.58 -4.60
N LEU A 20 10.58 0.29 -5.41
CA LEU A 20 12.04 0.44 -5.49
C LEU A 20 12.62 0.97 -4.17
N PHE A 21 12.01 2.01 -3.61
CA PHE A 21 12.42 2.56 -2.31
C PHE A 21 12.32 1.50 -1.20
N ILE A 22 11.20 0.77 -1.14
CA ILE A 22 11.00 -0.29 -0.16
C ILE A 22 12.04 -1.40 -0.32
N ALA A 23 12.38 -1.79 -1.55
CA ALA A 23 13.43 -2.77 -1.80
C ALA A 23 14.78 -2.29 -1.28
N PHE A 24 15.16 -1.05 -1.51
CA PHE A 24 16.40 -0.47 -0.97
C PHE A 24 16.41 -0.44 0.57
N CYS A 25 15.31 -0.08 1.20
CA CYS A 25 15.20 -0.14 2.66
C CYS A 25 15.44 -1.57 3.16
N ARG A 26 14.74 -2.54 2.60
CA ARG A 26 14.78 -3.93 3.04
C ARG A 26 16.16 -4.59 2.86
N VAL A 27 16.86 -4.33 1.76
CA VAL A 27 18.23 -4.86 1.57
C VAL A 27 19.24 -4.23 2.53
N ASN A 28 18.94 -3.07 3.10
CA ASN A 28 19.74 -2.42 4.14
C ASN A 28 19.23 -2.71 5.57
N GLY A 29 18.31 -3.65 5.74
CA GLY A 29 17.80 -4.04 7.05
C GLY A 29 16.79 -3.08 7.66
N VAL A 30 16.28 -2.12 6.90
CA VAL A 30 15.25 -1.17 7.34
C VAL A 30 13.87 -1.71 6.96
N PRO A 31 12.98 -2.00 7.94
CA PRO A 31 11.62 -2.39 7.63
C PRO A 31 10.90 -1.28 6.85
N ALA A 32 10.23 -1.65 5.78
CA ALA A 32 9.48 -0.72 4.96
C ALA A 32 8.28 -1.41 4.33
N ARG A 33 7.24 -0.65 4.05
CA ARG A 33 5.99 -1.17 3.48
C ARG A 33 5.28 -0.11 2.66
N THR A 34 4.37 -0.53 1.80
CA THR A 34 3.50 0.35 1.03
C THR A 34 2.32 0.82 1.88
N VAL A 35 1.97 2.08 1.78
CA VAL A 35 0.74 2.66 2.30
C VAL A 35 -0.16 2.99 1.10
N TRP A 36 -1.34 2.39 1.08
CA TRP A 36 -2.33 2.57 0.03
C TRP A 36 -3.39 3.57 0.46
N VAL A 37 -3.57 4.58 -0.36
CA VAL A 37 -4.59 5.63 -0.18
C VAL A 37 -5.42 5.75 -1.46
N PRO A 38 -6.57 6.43 -1.44
CA PRO A 38 -7.36 6.60 -2.67
C PRO A 38 -6.55 7.20 -3.81
N GLY A 39 -6.42 6.45 -4.92
CA GLY A 39 -5.75 6.88 -6.14
C GLY A 39 -4.24 7.04 -6.06
N HIS A 40 -3.59 6.63 -4.97
CA HIS A 40 -2.14 6.78 -4.77
C HIS A 40 -1.58 5.75 -3.81
N CYS A 41 -0.26 5.61 -3.80
CA CYS A 41 0.47 4.91 -2.75
C CYS A 41 1.83 5.56 -2.51
N TYR A 42 2.34 5.36 -1.31
CA TYR A 42 3.66 5.83 -0.91
C TYR A 42 4.30 4.84 0.08
N PRO A 43 5.62 4.81 0.19
CA PRO A 43 6.28 3.98 1.19
C PRO A 43 6.32 4.63 2.56
N GLU A 44 6.35 3.81 3.59
CA GLU A 44 6.79 4.19 4.92
C GLU A 44 7.89 3.24 5.40
N PHE A 45 8.81 3.75 6.19
CA PHE A 45 9.93 3.02 6.75
C PHE A 45 9.98 3.17 8.26
N TYR A 46 10.58 2.17 8.93
CA TYR A 46 10.59 2.07 10.39
C TYR A 46 11.97 2.32 10.95
N LEU A 47 12.07 3.25 11.89
CA LEU A 47 13.28 3.53 12.63
C LEU A 47 13.01 3.50 14.13
N VAL A 48 14.04 3.13 14.87
CA VAL A 48 14.02 3.11 16.33
C VAL A 48 14.84 4.29 16.85
N ASP A 49 14.29 5.03 17.80
CA ASP A 49 14.95 6.17 18.42
C ASP A 49 15.97 5.75 19.49
N ALA A 50 16.62 6.72 20.11
CA ALA A 50 17.63 6.49 21.15
C ALA A 50 17.07 5.83 22.42
N GLU A 51 15.77 5.97 22.68
CA GLU A 51 15.07 5.35 23.80
C GLU A 51 14.58 3.94 23.51
N GLY A 52 14.80 3.45 22.26
CA GLY A 52 14.37 2.12 21.83
C GLY A 52 12.93 2.09 21.32
N GLU A 53 12.27 3.23 21.13
CA GLU A 53 10.93 3.31 20.58
C GLU A 53 10.96 3.39 19.05
N GLY A 54 10.08 2.64 18.41
CA GLY A 54 10.00 2.56 16.96
C GLY A 54 8.92 3.47 16.37
N HIS A 55 9.24 4.06 15.23
CA HIS A 55 8.36 4.99 14.54
C HIS A 55 8.35 4.69 13.04
N TRP A 56 7.17 4.79 12.43
CA TRP A 56 7.01 4.72 10.99
C TRP A 56 7.03 6.12 10.39
N PHE A 57 7.89 6.32 9.40
CA PHE A 57 8.03 7.58 8.68
C PHE A 57 7.58 7.42 7.23
N PRO A 58 6.63 8.24 6.76
CA PRO A 58 6.25 8.22 5.35
C PRO A 58 7.27 8.94 4.49
N CYS A 59 7.34 8.56 3.22
CA CYS A 59 8.03 9.34 2.21
C CYS A 59 7.30 9.25 0.86
N GLN A 60 7.60 10.15 -0.05
CA GLN A 60 6.97 10.20 -1.35
C GLN A 60 8.00 10.52 -2.42
N ALA A 61 8.16 9.61 -3.38
CA ALA A 61 9.10 9.75 -4.49
C ALA A 61 8.41 10.19 -5.78
N ALA A 62 7.12 9.92 -5.93
CA ALA A 62 6.31 10.30 -7.07
C ALA A 62 5.40 11.48 -6.72
N GLY A 63 5.30 12.47 -7.59
CA GLY A 63 4.60 13.72 -7.31
C GLY A 63 5.44 14.68 -6.47
N THR A 64 4.84 15.36 -5.51
CA THR A 64 5.57 16.22 -4.56
C THR A 64 6.47 15.37 -3.67
N ARG A 65 7.76 15.61 -3.75
CA ARG A 65 8.74 14.86 -2.92
C ARG A 65 8.59 15.20 -1.45
N ALA A 66 8.56 14.16 -0.63
CA ALA A 66 8.50 14.29 0.82
C ALA A 66 9.29 13.17 1.49
N PHE A 67 9.91 13.46 2.61
CA PHE A 67 10.69 12.51 3.38
C PHE A 67 10.47 12.74 4.87
N GLY A 68 9.95 11.72 5.56
CA GLY A 68 9.64 11.79 6.99
C GLY A 68 8.28 12.42 7.33
N SER A 69 7.61 13.01 6.36
CA SER A 69 6.27 13.57 6.50
C SER A 69 5.51 13.48 5.18
N MET A 70 4.18 13.63 5.23
CA MET A 70 3.34 13.66 4.02
C MET A 70 2.76 15.06 3.84
N PRO A 71 2.84 15.62 2.60
CA PRO A 71 2.29 16.94 2.31
C PRO A 71 0.76 16.97 2.22
N GLU A 72 0.16 15.80 2.00
CA GLU A 72 -1.28 15.66 1.84
C GLU A 72 -1.83 14.63 2.83
N TYR A 73 -3.02 14.90 3.35
CA TYR A 73 -3.76 13.94 4.16
C TYR A 73 -4.78 13.21 3.28
N ARG A 74 -4.68 11.88 3.25
CA ARG A 74 -5.67 10.99 2.62
C ARG A 74 -5.98 9.82 3.56
N PRO A 75 -7.21 9.31 3.57
CA PRO A 75 -7.52 8.12 4.35
C PRO A 75 -6.66 6.93 3.92
N ILE A 76 -6.12 6.21 4.89
CA ILE A 76 -5.33 5.02 4.63
C ILE A 76 -6.29 3.84 4.41
N LEU A 77 -6.16 3.17 3.27
CA LEU A 77 -6.95 1.98 2.95
C LEU A 77 -6.30 0.71 3.48
N GLN A 78 -5.01 0.54 3.19
CA GLN A 78 -4.23 -0.63 3.59
C GLN A 78 -2.77 -0.24 3.79
N LYS A 79 -2.08 -0.98 4.66
CA LYS A 79 -0.63 -0.94 4.80
C LYS A 79 -0.05 -2.32 4.53
N GLY A 80 0.95 -2.38 3.68
CA GLY A 80 1.60 -3.62 3.27
C GLY A 80 1.57 -3.83 1.76
N ASP A 81 2.29 -4.85 1.30
CA ASP A 81 2.46 -5.13 -0.12
C ASP A 81 2.62 -6.63 -0.42
N ASN A 82 2.29 -7.48 0.54
CA ASN A 82 2.55 -8.91 0.42
C ASN A 82 1.49 -9.73 1.17
N PHE A 83 0.24 -9.54 0.78
CA PHE A 83 -0.91 -10.16 1.44
C PHE A 83 -1.18 -11.56 0.93
N ARG A 84 -1.61 -12.44 1.82
CA ARG A 84 -2.26 -13.71 1.47
C ARG A 84 -3.76 -13.56 1.56
N VAL A 85 -4.44 -13.99 0.52
CA VAL A 85 -5.91 -14.11 0.49
C VAL A 85 -6.28 -15.54 0.15
N PRO A 86 -7.25 -16.15 0.86
CA PRO A 86 -7.59 -17.57 0.67
C PRO A 86 -8.01 -17.92 -0.77
N GLU A 87 -8.64 -16.97 -1.45
CA GLU A 87 -9.24 -17.16 -2.78
C GLU A 87 -8.23 -17.06 -3.92
N LYS A 88 -7.00 -16.64 -3.66
CA LYS A 88 -5.99 -16.43 -4.70
C LYS A 88 -4.69 -17.14 -4.38
N LYS A 89 -4.09 -17.72 -5.40
CA LYS A 89 -2.73 -18.25 -5.31
C LYS A 89 -1.71 -17.11 -5.31
N GLY A 90 -0.68 -17.28 -4.49
CA GLY A 90 0.41 -16.30 -4.40
C GLY A 90 0.09 -15.09 -3.54
N ARG A 91 1.04 -14.17 -3.50
CA ARG A 91 0.94 -12.94 -2.72
C ARG A 91 0.30 -11.83 -3.53
N GLN A 92 -0.52 -11.05 -2.87
CA GLN A 92 -1.21 -9.90 -3.45
C GLN A 92 -0.62 -8.61 -2.90
N ARG A 93 -0.36 -7.64 -3.75
CA ARG A 93 0.14 -6.32 -3.34
C ARG A 93 -0.95 -5.49 -2.66
N TYR A 94 -2.19 -5.64 -3.12
CA TYR A 94 -3.36 -4.96 -2.61
C TYR A 94 -4.53 -5.93 -2.53
N VAL A 95 -5.29 -5.86 -1.46
CA VAL A 95 -6.53 -6.65 -1.30
C VAL A 95 -7.72 -5.78 -1.66
N SER A 96 -8.26 -5.99 -2.86
CA SER A 96 -9.46 -5.29 -3.31
C SER A 96 -10.71 -5.81 -2.62
N GLU A 97 -11.68 -4.94 -2.41
CA GLU A 97 -13.00 -5.33 -1.96
C GLU A 97 -13.69 -6.14 -3.06
N GLN A 98 -14.12 -7.34 -2.73
CA GLN A 98 -14.82 -8.23 -3.64
C GLN A 98 -15.94 -8.94 -2.91
N LEU A 99 -17.10 -9.01 -3.56
CA LEU A 99 -18.17 -9.86 -3.16
C LEU A 99 -18.51 -10.81 -4.30
N LYS A 100 -18.48 -12.11 -4.02
CA LYS A 100 -18.96 -13.14 -4.93
C LYS A 100 -20.26 -13.67 -4.37
N ILE A 101 -21.28 -13.68 -5.20
CA ILE A 101 -22.58 -14.24 -4.88
C ILE A 101 -22.77 -15.47 -5.77
N ALA A 102 -22.97 -16.61 -5.14
CA ALA A 102 -23.27 -17.87 -5.82
C ALA A 102 -24.75 -18.24 -5.59
N ASP A 103 -25.30 -19.03 -6.50
CA ASP A 103 -26.63 -19.65 -6.38
C ASP A 103 -27.79 -18.67 -6.17
N VAL A 104 -27.71 -17.49 -6.78
CA VAL A 104 -28.82 -16.54 -6.79
C VAL A 104 -29.89 -17.05 -7.77
N MET A 105 -31.00 -17.53 -7.22
CA MET A 105 -32.18 -17.95 -8.01
C MET A 105 -33.26 -16.88 -7.86
N GLY A 106 -33.71 -16.31 -9.00
CA GLY A 106 -34.83 -15.40 -9.04
C GLY A 106 -34.56 -14.09 -9.81
N PRO A 107 -35.61 -13.28 -10.06
CA PRO A 107 -35.53 -12.08 -10.88
C PRO A 107 -34.86 -10.88 -10.20
N ASN A 108 -34.59 -10.95 -8.90
CA ASN A 108 -34.03 -9.84 -8.12
C ASN A 108 -32.55 -10.08 -7.83
N ASN A 109 -31.70 -9.33 -8.51
CA ASN A 109 -30.28 -9.29 -8.13
C ASN A 109 -30.12 -8.61 -6.79
N PRO A 110 -29.35 -9.16 -5.86
CA PRO A 110 -29.05 -8.50 -4.60
C PRO A 110 -28.31 -7.18 -4.86
N LYS A 111 -28.68 -6.15 -4.11
CA LYS A 111 -27.96 -4.88 -4.10
C LYS A 111 -26.87 -4.94 -3.05
N VAL A 112 -25.68 -4.51 -3.42
CA VAL A 112 -24.54 -4.46 -2.52
C VAL A 112 -24.05 -3.02 -2.42
N GLU A 113 -23.83 -2.58 -1.19
CA GLU A 113 -23.24 -1.28 -0.90
C GLU A 113 -22.04 -1.48 0.01
N PHE A 114 -20.90 -0.90 -0.39
CA PHE A 114 -19.69 -0.87 0.45
C PHE A 114 -19.68 0.44 1.21
N VAL A 115 -19.81 0.36 2.52
CA VAL A 115 -19.74 1.52 3.41
C VAL A 115 -18.35 1.62 4.00
N ARG A 116 -17.75 2.80 3.90
CA ARG A 116 -16.44 3.10 4.48
C ARG A 116 -16.57 4.16 5.56
N GLU A 117 -15.90 3.92 6.66
CA GLU A 117 -15.78 4.86 7.76
C GLU A 117 -14.31 5.21 7.97
N VAL A 118 -14.00 6.50 8.08
CA VAL A 118 -12.65 6.97 8.41
C VAL A 118 -12.51 6.97 9.92
N LEU A 119 -11.61 6.11 10.40
CA LEU A 119 -11.27 6.08 11.82
C LEU A 119 -10.23 7.17 12.09
N THR A 120 -10.53 8.02 13.05
CA THR A 120 -9.60 9.06 13.54
C THR A 120 -9.20 8.73 14.97
N ASP A 121 -7.92 8.90 15.25
CA ASP A 121 -7.38 8.75 16.61
C ASP A 121 -7.80 9.89 17.53
#